data_937989df0243f8334dd6cae0137b3d56
#
_entry.id   937989df0243f8334dd6cae0137b3d56
#
_cell.length_a   1.000
_cell.length_b   1.000
_cell.length_c   1.000
_cell.angle_alpha   90.00
_cell.angle_beta   90.00
_cell.angle_gamma   90.00
#
_symmetry.space_group_name_H-M   'P 1'
#
loop_
_entity.id
_entity.type
_entity.pdbx_description
1 polymer ?
#
loop_
_entity_poly.entity_id
_entity_poly.type
_entity_poly.pdbx_seq_one_letter_code
_entity_poly.pdbx_strand_id
1 'polypeptide(L)'
;MTNDTYLYPYSSVEARERDELPLWRESHKANIACRNAIEDAIRRSFDGMHLDKNCITPVLEEYGYKRTAWVLANTLHELKWDGRFGLANKQWAERACIPTDLNHNSDFVVRSHPAVLDGFVTFYRKAVQALNLFGAEHCVGDRAEQDYTGKVLVLSPEALREQYWGQENQLWYARSGFGCEPHSSGRAVFATSLADGETARWNREDFTGVLDEKYLPDWAREKLEELMTQEQTDAPTMGGIKMK
;
A
#
# COMPACT_ATOMS: atom_id res chain seq x y z
N MET A 1 -13.38 -8.20 11.21
CA MET A 1 -14.14 -8.96 10.18
C MET A 1 -14.66 -7.92 9.22
N THR A 2 -14.02 -7.75 8.07
CA THR A 2 -14.52 -6.87 7.01
C THR A 2 -15.84 -7.44 6.52
N ASN A 3 -16.92 -6.68 6.63
CA ASN A 3 -18.19 -6.97 5.99
C ASN A 3 -17.98 -6.83 4.47
N ASP A 4 -17.37 -7.85 3.84
CA ASP A 4 -17.25 -7.91 2.39
C ASP A 4 -18.64 -8.28 1.86
N THR A 5 -19.53 -7.29 1.83
CA THR A 5 -20.87 -7.44 1.29
C THR A 5 -20.72 -7.85 -0.17
N TYR A 6 -21.38 -8.94 -0.53
CA TYR A 6 -21.34 -9.53 -1.87
C TYR A 6 -21.50 -8.48 -2.97
N LEU A 7 -20.48 -8.33 -3.81
CA LEU A 7 -20.50 -7.46 -4.97
C LEU A 7 -20.95 -8.28 -6.17
N TYR A 8 -22.16 -8.00 -6.68
CA TYR A 8 -22.71 -8.71 -7.83
C TYR A 8 -21.90 -8.37 -9.11
N PRO A 9 -21.36 -9.39 -9.82
CA PRO A 9 -20.34 -9.14 -10.85
C PRO A 9 -20.89 -8.86 -12.25
N TYR A 10 -22.22 -8.91 -12.45
CA TYR A 10 -22.83 -8.80 -13.78
C TYR A 10 -23.73 -7.56 -13.89
N SER A 11 -24.07 -7.18 -15.13
CA SER A 11 -25.03 -6.11 -15.42
C SER A 11 -26.46 -6.48 -15.02
N SER A 12 -27.34 -5.48 -14.96
CA SER A 12 -28.78 -5.67 -14.72
C SER A 12 -29.46 -6.52 -15.79
N VAL A 13 -28.95 -6.46 -17.03
CA VAL A 13 -29.45 -7.26 -18.15
C VAL A 13 -29.07 -8.73 -17.96
N GLU A 14 -27.80 -9.01 -17.71
CA GLU A 14 -27.32 -10.36 -17.40
C GLU A 14 -27.98 -10.96 -16.16
N ALA A 15 -28.21 -10.14 -15.13
CA ALA A 15 -28.91 -10.57 -13.92
C ALA A 15 -30.36 -11.01 -14.21
N ARG A 16 -31.02 -10.35 -15.18
CA ARG A 16 -32.37 -10.74 -15.62
C ARG A 16 -32.34 -12.07 -16.38
N GLU A 17 -31.36 -12.26 -17.25
CA GLU A 17 -31.20 -13.51 -18.02
C GLU A 17 -30.85 -14.72 -17.12
N ARG A 18 -30.24 -14.45 -15.95
CA ARG A 18 -29.86 -15.45 -14.94
C ARG A 18 -30.90 -15.67 -13.84
N ASP A 19 -32.03 -14.96 -13.88
CA ASP A 19 -33.03 -14.91 -12.79
C ASP A 19 -32.44 -14.45 -11.43
N GLU A 20 -31.38 -13.64 -11.46
CA GLU A 20 -30.64 -13.16 -10.28
C GLU A 20 -30.90 -11.66 -9.99
N LEU A 21 -31.94 -11.06 -10.55
CA LEU A 21 -32.30 -9.65 -10.31
C LEU A 21 -32.38 -9.24 -8.83
N PRO A 22 -32.85 -10.08 -7.89
CA PRO A 22 -32.84 -9.73 -6.48
C PRO A 22 -31.42 -9.49 -5.94
N LEU A 23 -30.45 -10.34 -6.30
CA LEU A 23 -29.04 -10.22 -5.90
C LEU A 23 -28.41 -8.97 -6.49
N TRP A 24 -28.68 -8.68 -7.76
CA TRP A 24 -28.23 -7.43 -8.39
C TRP A 24 -28.80 -6.20 -7.66
N ARG A 25 -30.11 -6.18 -7.34
CA ARG A 25 -30.74 -5.06 -6.64
C ARG A 25 -30.14 -4.79 -5.26
N GLU A 26 -29.87 -5.84 -4.50
CA GLU A 26 -29.21 -5.71 -3.19
C GLU A 26 -27.80 -5.15 -3.32
N SER A 27 -27.00 -5.68 -4.26
CA SER A 27 -25.66 -5.17 -4.51
C SER A 27 -25.69 -3.72 -5.00
N HIS A 28 -26.60 -3.37 -5.92
CA HIS A 28 -26.76 -2.01 -6.44
C HIS A 28 -27.16 -1.03 -5.33
N LYS A 29 -28.10 -1.41 -4.46
CA LYS A 29 -28.49 -0.60 -3.28
C LYS A 29 -27.29 -0.39 -2.34
N ALA A 30 -26.46 -1.39 -2.15
CA ALA A 30 -25.24 -1.28 -1.35
C ALA A 30 -24.18 -0.37 -2.03
N ASN A 31 -24.09 -0.33 -3.37
CA ASN A 31 -23.24 0.61 -4.10
C ASN A 31 -23.70 2.06 -3.87
N ILE A 32 -25.00 2.31 -3.90
CA ILE A 32 -25.57 3.63 -3.60
C ILE A 32 -25.30 4.03 -2.14
N ALA A 33 -25.43 3.10 -1.20
CA ALA A 33 -25.11 3.34 0.21
C ALA A 33 -23.61 3.65 0.40
N CYS A 34 -22.71 2.92 -0.24
CA CYS A 34 -21.27 3.18 -0.25
C CYS A 34 -20.95 4.56 -0.81
N ARG A 35 -21.57 4.96 -1.94
CA ARG A 35 -21.45 6.32 -2.48
C ARG A 35 -21.81 7.38 -1.44
N ASN A 36 -22.96 7.22 -0.77
CA ASN A 36 -23.41 8.16 0.24
C ASN A 36 -22.43 8.24 1.42
N ALA A 37 -21.90 7.10 1.85
CA ALA A 37 -20.88 7.03 2.90
C ALA A 37 -19.60 7.77 2.50
N ILE A 38 -19.14 7.64 1.25
CA ILE A 38 -17.99 8.39 0.72
C ILE A 38 -18.26 9.90 0.74
N GLU A 39 -19.44 10.34 0.25
CA GLU A 39 -19.83 11.75 0.26
C GLU A 39 -19.89 12.33 1.68
N ASP A 40 -20.43 11.56 2.62
CA ASP A 40 -20.49 11.93 4.04
C ASP A 40 -19.12 11.94 4.71
N ALA A 41 -18.25 10.99 4.39
CA ALA A 41 -16.88 10.96 4.87
C ALA A 41 -16.10 12.20 4.39
N ILE A 42 -16.18 12.53 3.12
CA ILE A 42 -15.57 13.73 2.54
C ILE A 42 -16.11 14.98 3.23
N ARG A 43 -17.43 15.12 3.37
CA ARG A 43 -18.06 16.30 3.97
C ARG A 43 -17.65 16.53 5.42
N ARG A 44 -17.48 15.45 6.19
CA ARG A 44 -17.11 15.54 7.62
C ARG A 44 -15.62 15.79 7.84
N SER A 45 -14.79 15.38 6.89
CA SER A 45 -13.33 15.36 7.04
C SER A 45 -12.60 16.42 6.21
N PHE A 46 -13.33 17.23 5.43
CA PHE A 46 -12.78 18.34 4.66
C PHE A 46 -12.98 19.66 5.42
N ASP A 47 -11.87 20.31 5.82
CA ASP A 47 -11.86 21.55 6.58
C ASP A 47 -11.98 22.83 5.72
N GLY A 48 -12.13 22.68 4.40
CA GLY A 48 -12.14 23.76 3.41
C GLY A 48 -10.82 23.90 2.65
N MET A 49 -9.72 23.32 3.15
CA MET A 49 -8.40 23.32 2.52
C MET A 49 -7.80 21.92 2.40
N HIS A 50 -7.98 21.08 3.41
CA HIS A 50 -7.37 19.76 3.49
C HIS A 50 -8.43 18.70 3.79
N LEU A 51 -8.24 17.53 3.19
CA LEU A 51 -9.00 16.32 3.51
C LEU A 51 -8.18 15.45 4.48
N ASP A 52 -8.78 15.06 5.62
CA ASP A 52 -8.13 14.15 6.56
C ASP A 52 -7.90 12.78 5.88
N LYS A 53 -6.68 12.28 5.94
CA LYS A 53 -6.29 10.98 5.37
C LYS A 53 -7.05 9.80 5.96
N ASN A 54 -7.54 9.92 7.21
CA ASN A 54 -8.28 8.86 7.88
C ASN A 54 -9.77 8.81 7.48
N CYS A 55 -10.23 9.74 6.62
CA CYS A 55 -11.62 9.80 6.17
C CYS A 55 -12.10 8.53 5.47
N ILE A 56 -11.19 7.74 4.92
CA ILE A 56 -11.53 6.51 4.20
C ILE A 56 -11.80 5.33 5.13
N THR A 57 -11.23 5.31 6.35
CA THR A 57 -11.26 4.16 7.26
C THR A 57 -12.70 3.68 7.54
N PRO A 58 -13.66 4.54 7.92
CA PRO A 58 -15.04 4.10 8.17
C PRO A 58 -15.71 3.50 6.95
N VAL A 59 -15.39 4.01 5.75
CA VAL A 59 -15.95 3.51 4.49
C VAL A 59 -15.41 2.12 4.18
N LEU A 60 -14.10 1.90 4.38
CA LEU A 60 -13.47 0.60 4.15
C LEU A 60 -13.92 -0.45 5.16
N GLU A 61 -14.12 -0.08 6.42
CA GLU A 61 -14.63 -0.96 7.46
C GLU A 61 -16.07 -1.42 7.18
N GLU A 62 -16.91 -0.53 6.66
CA GLU A 62 -18.32 -0.82 6.42
C GLU A 62 -18.56 -1.53 5.07
N TYR A 63 -17.89 -1.09 3.98
CA TYR A 63 -18.18 -1.55 2.61
C TYR A 63 -17.09 -2.43 2.00
N GLY A 64 -15.92 -2.51 2.63
CA GLY A 64 -14.77 -3.24 2.12
C GLY A 64 -14.08 -2.58 0.91
N TYR A 65 -12.90 -3.10 0.58
CA TYR A 65 -12.08 -2.53 -0.49
C TYR A 65 -12.69 -2.70 -1.89
N LYS A 66 -13.27 -3.85 -2.18
CA LYS A 66 -13.81 -4.17 -3.52
C LYS A 66 -14.98 -3.26 -3.90
N ARG A 67 -15.93 -3.07 -2.98
CA ARG A 67 -17.08 -2.20 -3.25
C ARG A 67 -16.67 -0.74 -3.35
N THR A 68 -15.79 -0.29 -2.47
CA THR A 68 -15.26 1.08 -2.53
C THR A 68 -14.52 1.32 -3.85
N ALA A 69 -13.70 0.35 -4.33
CA ALA A 69 -13.08 0.42 -5.65
C ALA A 69 -14.11 0.56 -6.78
N TRP A 70 -15.15 -0.26 -6.74
CA TRP A 70 -16.22 -0.22 -7.73
C TRP A 70 -16.84 1.17 -7.86
N VAL A 71 -17.26 1.73 -6.72
CA VAL A 71 -17.92 3.06 -6.70
C VAL A 71 -16.96 4.15 -7.16
N LEU A 72 -15.72 4.18 -6.67
CA LEU A 72 -14.73 5.18 -7.03
C LEU A 72 -14.30 5.08 -8.50
N ALA A 73 -14.03 3.88 -9.00
CA ALA A 73 -13.61 3.70 -10.39
C ALA A 73 -14.73 4.08 -11.36
N ASN A 74 -15.98 3.65 -11.13
CA ASN A 74 -17.10 4.06 -11.97
C ASN A 74 -17.32 5.58 -11.91
N THR A 75 -17.14 6.21 -10.75
CA THR A 75 -17.19 7.68 -10.64
C THR A 75 -16.14 8.35 -11.52
N LEU A 76 -14.88 7.87 -11.50
CA LEU A 76 -13.85 8.44 -12.34
C LEU A 76 -14.06 8.15 -13.83
N HIS A 77 -14.61 7.01 -14.19
CA HIS A 77 -14.99 6.69 -15.59
C HIS A 77 -16.04 7.69 -16.11
N GLU A 78 -17.07 7.95 -15.32
CA GLU A 78 -18.14 8.90 -15.68
C GLU A 78 -17.61 10.34 -15.78
N LEU A 79 -16.68 10.73 -14.90
CA LEU A 79 -16.11 12.07 -14.80
C LEU A 79 -14.71 12.20 -15.45
N LYS A 80 -14.29 11.26 -16.29
CA LYS A 80 -12.93 11.21 -16.88
C LYS A 80 -12.52 12.46 -17.67
N TRP A 81 -13.49 13.20 -18.19
CA TRP A 81 -13.30 14.47 -18.91
C TRP A 81 -12.86 15.62 -17.99
N ASP A 82 -13.08 15.52 -16.68
CA ASP A 82 -12.75 16.58 -15.74
C ASP A 82 -11.23 16.63 -15.50
N GLY A 83 -10.61 17.77 -15.83
CA GLY A 83 -9.16 17.98 -15.71
C GLY A 83 -8.65 18.10 -14.26
N ARG A 84 -9.52 18.18 -13.26
CA ARG A 84 -9.17 18.28 -11.84
C ARG A 84 -8.80 16.93 -11.21
N PHE A 85 -9.12 15.82 -11.87
CA PHE A 85 -8.63 14.50 -11.45
C PHE A 85 -7.21 14.26 -11.92
N GLY A 86 -6.35 13.78 -11.03
CA GLY A 86 -4.98 13.43 -11.29
C GLY A 86 -4.84 12.27 -12.29
N LEU A 87 -3.80 12.32 -13.13
CA LEU A 87 -3.54 11.29 -14.14
C LEU A 87 -3.42 9.88 -13.52
N ALA A 88 -2.73 9.77 -12.38
CA ALA A 88 -2.54 8.50 -11.69
C ALA A 88 -3.87 7.86 -11.24
N ASN A 89 -4.83 8.68 -10.77
CA ASN A 89 -6.15 8.20 -10.37
C ASN A 89 -6.99 7.78 -11.59
N LYS A 90 -6.93 8.53 -12.68
CA LYS A 90 -7.59 8.14 -13.94
C LYS A 90 -7.04 6.82 -14.49
N GLN A 91 -5.72 6.67 -14.53
CA GLN A 91 -5.08 5.42 -14.97
C GLN A 91 -5.38 4.24 -14.04
N TRP A 92 -5.49 4.48 -12.72
CA TRP A 92 -5.94 3.46 -11.80
C TRP A 92 -7.37 3.01 -12.11
N ALA A 93 -8.30 3.94 -12.30
CA ALA A 93 -9.68 3.63 -12.63
C ALA A 93 -9.82 2.83 -13.93
N GLU A 94 -9.04 3.17 -14.98
CA GLU A 94 -9.02 2.43 -16.25
C GLU A 94 -8.52 0.98 -16.08
N ARG A 95 -7.60 0.75 -15.15
CA ARG A 95 -7.07 -0.59 -14.85
C ARG A 95 -7.89 -1.36 -13.84
N ALA A 96 -8.72 -0.68 -13.06
CA ALA A 96 -9.61 -1.33 -12.11
C ALA A 96 -10.62 -2.19 -12.90
N CYS A 97 -10.39 -3.51 -12.88
CA CYS A 97 -11.23 -4.48 -13.60
C CYS A 97 -12.57 -4.62 -12.86
N ILE A 98 -13.50 -3.74 -13.20
CA ILE A 98 -14.86 -3.73 -12.66
C ILE A 98 -15.86 -3.99 -13.78
N PRO A 99 -16.89 -4.82 -13.55
CA PRO A 99 -17.98 -4.97 -14.50
C PRO A 99 -18.69 -3.63 -14.71
N THR A 100 -19.12 -3.35 -15.93
CA THR A 100 -19.87 -2.15 -16.28
C THR A 100 -21.33 -2.48 -16.47
N ASP A 101 -22.21 -1.65 -15.92
CA ASP A 101 -23.64 -1.67 -16.22
C ASP A 101 -24.03 -0.31 -16.81
N LEU A 102 -23.98 -0.18 -18.13
CA LEU A 102 -24.18 1.06 -18.86
C LEU A 102 -25.50 1.79 -18.49
N ASN A 103 -26.49 1.06 -17.98
CA ASN A 103 -27.77 1.62 -17.61
C ASN A 103 -27.81 2.20 -16.19
N HIS A 104 -26.86 1.79 -15.32
CA HIS A 104 -26.93 2.05 -13.89
C HIS A 104 -25.63 2.56 -13.25
N ASN A 105 -24.54 2.72 -14.02
CA ASN A 105 -23.26 3.18 -13.47
C ASN A 105 -23.32 4.60 -12.90
N SER A 106 -24.19 5.46 -13.44
CA SER A 106 -24.38 6.83 -12.96
C SER A 106 -25.16 6.93 -11.63
N ASP A 107 -25.86 5.87 -11.24
CA ASP A 107 -26.74 5.89 -10.06
C ASP A 107 -25.94 6.03 -8.75
N PHE A 108 -24.70 5.58 -8.73
CA PHE A 108 -23.81 5.64 -7.57
C PHE A 108 -22.55 6.48 -7.79
N VAL A 109 -22.57 7.42 -8.74
CA VAL A 109 -21.50 8.40 -8.94
C VAL A 109 -21.39 9.33 -7.71
N VAL A 110 -20.20 9.44 -7.15
CA VAL A 110 -19.93 10.31 -5.99
C VAL A 110 -20.03 11.78 -6.41
N ARG A 111 -20.88 12.53 -5.73
CA ARG A 111 -21.13 13.96 -5.98
C ARG A 111 -20.35 14.80 -4.97
N SER A 112 -19.10 15.07 -5.26
CA SER A 112 -18.22 15.90 -4.45
C SER A 112 -17.38 16.80 -5.35
N HIS A 113 -16.70 17.81 -4.76
CA HIS A 113 -15.79 18.64 -5.53
C HIS A 113 -14.65 17.77 -6.09
N PRO A 114 -14.39 17.75 -7.42
CA PRO A 114 -13.49 16.79 -8.05
C PRO A 114 -12.09 16.74 -7.45
N ALA A 115 -11.48 17.87 -7.11
CA ALA A 115 -10.15 17.87 -6.51
C ALA A 115 -10.13 17.26 -5.09
N VAL A 116 -11.22 17.38 -4.31
CA VAL A 116 -11.33 16.75 -2.98
C VAL A 116 -11.55 15.25 -3.13
N LEU A 117 -12.41 14.86 -4.09
CA LEU A 117 -12.64 13.45 -4.41
C LEU A 117 -11.36 12.79 -4.96
N ASP A 118 -10.56 13.50 -5.75
CA ASP A 118 -9.26 13.01 -6.22
C ASP A 118 -8.32 12.69 -5.04
N GLY A 119 -8.31 13.54 -4.01
CA GLY A 119 -7.63 13.28 -2.75
C GLY A 119 -8.13 12.01 -2.04
N PHE A 120 -9.45 11.81 -1.96
CA PHE A 120 -10.06 10.61 -1.38
C PHE A 120 -9.66 9.34 -2.15
N VAL A 121 -9.68 9.37 -3.48
CA VAL A 121 -9.22 8.26 -4.33
C VAL A 121 -7.74 7.96 -4.09
N THR A 122 -6.92 8.99 -3.93
CA THR A 122 -5.49 8.83 -3.62
C THR A 122 -5.31 8.12 -2.27
N PHE A 123 -6.05 8.50 -1.24
CA PHE A 123 -6.01 7.82 0.06
C PHE A 123 -6.50 6.38 -0.03
N TYR A 124 -7.57 6.11 -0.79
CA TYR A 124 -8.04 4.76 -1.06
C TYR A 124 -6.93 3.89 -1.68
N ARG A 125 -6.30 4.38 -2.75
CA ARG A 125 -5.23 3.65 -3.44
C ARG A 125 -4.06 3.35 -2.51
N LYS A 126 -3.65 4.33 -1.68
CA LYS A 126 -2.61 4.14 -0.67
C LYS A 126 -2.99 3.08 0.37
N ALA A 127 -4.23 3.08 0.84
CA ALA A 127 -4.69 2.08 1.79
C ALA A 127 -4.67 0.66 1.19
N VAL A 128 -5.09 0.51 -0.07
CA VAL A 128 -5.01 -0.78 -0.79
C VAL A 128 -3.56 -1.24 -0.96
N GLN A 129 -2.66 -0.33 -1.34
CA GLN A 129 -1.25 -0.64 -1.45
C GLN A 129 -0.65 -1.05 -0.10
N ALA A 130 -1.02 -0.37 0.98
CA ALA A 130 -0.55 -0.68 2.33
C ALA A 130 -0.91 -2.10 2.79
N LEU A 131 -2.01 -2.69 2.29
CA LEU A 131 -2.37 -4.08 2.59
C LEU A 131 -1.33 -5.11 2.11
N ASN A 132 -0.55 -4.75 1.10
CA ASN A 132 0.45 -5.62 0.50
C ASN A 132 1.88 -5.24 0.95
N LEU A 133 2.02 -4.35 1.93
CA LEU A 133 3.32 -3.94 2.45
C LEU A 133 3.58 -4.59 3.81
N PHE A 134 4.86 -4.70 4.15
CA PHE A 134 5.25 -5.06 5.50
C PHE A 134 5.01 -3.87 6.45
N GLY A 135 4.28 -4.11 7.53
CA GLY A 135 4.04 -3.16 8.62
C GLY A 135 4.76 -3.55 9.90
N ALA A 136 4.49 -2.83 10.99
CA ALA A 136 5.08 -3.08 12.29
C ALA A 136 4.75 -4.49 12.85
N GLU A 137 3.60 -5.04 12.49
CA GLU A 137 3.14 -6.40 12.85
C GLU A 137 4.01 -7.51 12.23
N HIS A 138 4.80 -7.19 11.21
CA HIS A 138 5.75 -8.10 10.57
C HIS A 138 7.16 -7.98 11.15
N CYS A 139 7.38 -7.04 12.08
CA CYS A 139 8.68 -6.77 12.67
C CYS A 139 8.81 -7.38 14.08
N VAL A 140 10.05 -7.69 14.48
CA VAL A 140 10.34 -8.20 15.81
C VAL A 140 10.56 -7.06 16.81
N GLY A 141 9.93 -7.18 17.99
CA GLY A 141 10.19 -6.34 19.16
C GLY A 141 9.98 -4.84 18.95
N ASP A 142 10.55 -4.05 19.88
CA ASP A 142 10.54 -2.59 19.78
C ASP A 142 11.67 -2.12 18.85
N ARG A 143 11.34 -1.32 17.85
CA ARG A 143 12.28 -0.74 16.89
C ARG A 143 13.45 -0.02 17.56
N ALA A 144 13.21 0.66 18.67
CA ALA A 144 14.24 1.45 19.36
C ALA A 144 15.33 0.56 20.01
N GLU A 145 14.94 -0.63 20.46
CA GLU A 145 15.82 -1.54 21.22
C GLU A 145 16.59 -2.53 20.34
N GLN A 146 16.22 -2.65 19.05
CA GLN A 146 16.85 -3.61 18.16
C GLN A 146 18.20 -3.12 17.63
N ASP A 147 19.22 -4.02 17.63
CA ASP A 147 20.40 -3.87 16.79
C ASP A 147 20.08 -4.29 15.35
N TYR A 148 20.36 -3.40 14.41
CA TYR A 148 20.08 -3.60 12.99
C TYR A 148 21.20 -4.30 12.25
N THR A 149 22.42 -4.35 12.80
CA THR A 149 23.59 -4.91 12.12
C THR A 149 23.36 -6.35 11.70
N GLY A 150 23.53 -6.63 10.42
CA GLY A 150 23.34 -7.98 9.86
C GLY A 150 21.89 -8.47 9.87
N LYS A 151 20.93 -7.56 9.94
CA LYS A 151 19.51 -7.88 9.94
C LYS A 151 18.84 -7.39 8.66
N VAL A 152 17.72 -8.05 8.31
CA VAL A 152 16.82 -7.57 7.26
C VAL A 152 15.86 -6.56 7.88
N LEU A 153 15.86 -5.36 7.35
CA LEU A 153 15.05 -4.25 7.78
C LEU A 153 13.87 -4.01 6.84
N VAL A 154 12.77 -3.55 7.39
CA VAL A 154 11.59 -3.13 6.64
C VAL A 154 11.62 -1.61 6.50
N LEU A 155 11.82 -1.10 5.29
CA LEU A 155 11.74 0.32 5.00
C LEU A 155 10.29 0.78 5.10
N SER A 156 10.05 1.92 5.77
CA SER A 156 8.69 2.41 5.97
C SER A 156 8.08 2.92 4.65
N PRO A 157 6.76 2.75 4.46
CA PRO A 157 6.09 3.28 3.26
C PRO A 157 6.26 4.79 3.08
N GLU A 158 6.43 5.55 4.17
CA GLU A 158 6.65 6.98 4.14
C GLU A 158 8.02 7.36 3.56
N ALA A 159 9.02 6.48 3.70
CA ALA A 159 10.35 6.67 3.12
C ALA A 159 10.39 6.33 1.62
N LEU A 160 9.41 5.55 1.13
CA LEU A 160 9.29 5.17 -0.27
C LEU A 160 8.38 6.16 -1.04
N ARG A 161 8.76 6.47 -2.28
CA ARG A 161 7.83 7.11 -3.20
C ARG A 161 6.74 6.10 -3.61
N GLU A 162 5.51 6.58 -3.84
CA GLU A 162 4.34 5.74 -4.16
C GLU A 162 4.59 4.72 -5.30
N GLN A 163 5.39 5.10 -6.30
CA GLN A 163 5.74 4.22 -7.44
C GLN A 163 6.59 3.00 -7.05
N TYR A 164 7.25 3.04 -5.90
CA TYR A 164 8.09 1.97 -5.35
C TYR A 164 7.42 1.21 -4.20
N TRP A 165 6.12 1.40 -3.99
CA TRP A 165 5.39 0.66 -2.97
C TRP A 165 5.20 -0.79 -3.41
N GLY A 166 6.02 -1.67 -2.83
CA GLY A 166 6.01 -3.11 -3.02
C GLY A 166 6.89 -3.74 -1.95
N GLN A 167 6.58 -4.96 -1.54
CA GLN A 167 7.36 -5.69 -0.53
C GLN A 167 8.83 -5.83 -0.90
N GLU A 168 9.11 -6.00 -2.19
CA GLU A 168 10.47 -6.11 -2.72
C GLU A 168 11.31 -4.87 -2.43
N ASN A 169 10.73 -3.68 -2.49
CA ASN A 169 11.43 -2.42 -2.26
C ASN A 169 11.56 -2.06 -0.77
N GLN A 170 10.87 -2.79 0.10
CA GLN A 170 10.93 -2.56 1.54
C GLN A 170 12.05 -3.33 2.23
N LEU A 171 12.60 -4.39 1.62
CA LEU A 171 13.53 -5.28 2.29
C LEU A 171 14.99 -4.88 2.03
N TRP A 172 15.67 -4.50 3.11
CA TRP A 172 17.03 -3.99 3.10
C TRP A 172 17.90 -4.74 4.12
N TYR A 173 19.04 -5.24 3.68
CA TYR A 173 20.03 -5.85 4.57
C TYR A 173 20.94 -4.77 5.16
N ALA A 174 20.91 -4.59 6.47
CA ALA A 174 21.72 -3.59 7.18
C ALA A 174 23.15 -4.08 7.36
N ARG A 175 24.11 -3.34 6.79
CA ARG A 175 25.53 -3.69 6.86
C ARG A 175 26.25 -3.02 8.03
N SER A 176 26.06 -1.71 8.19
CA SER A 176 26.81 -0.90 9.15
C SER A 176 26.18 0.46 9.39
N GLY A 177 26.78 1.23 10.27
CA GLY A 177 26.39 2.61 10.56
C GLY A 177 25.98 2.79 12.01
N PHE A 178 26.19 3.99 12.54
CA PHE A 178 25.79 4.30 13.93
C PHE A 178 24.26 4.20 14.15
N GLY A 179 23.49 4.25 13.07
CA GLY A 179 22.05 4.02 13.13
C GLY A 179 21.65 2.56 13.36
N CYS A 180 22.58 1.61 13.24
CA CYS A 180 22.32 0.21 13.55
C CYS A 180 22.25 -0.05 15.07
N GLU A 181 22.93 0.74 15.88
CA GLU A 181 22.92 0.58 17.34
C GLU A 181 21.55 0.91 17.93
N PRO A 182 21.12 0.22 19.01
CA PRO A 182 19.91 0.58 19.75
C PRO A 182 19.91 2.04 20.17
N HIS A 183 18.73 2.65 20.21
CA HIS A 183 18.50 4.04 20.64
C HIS A 183 19.23 5.14 19.86
N SER A 184 19.78 4.83 18.67
CA SER A 184 20.58 5.74 17.84
C SER A 184 19.74 6.58 16.87
N SER A 185 18.76 7.33 17.42
CA SER A 185 17.89 8.20 16.63
C SER A 185 18.67 9.23 15.78
N GLY A 186 18.21 9.50 14.55
CA GLY A 186 18.83 10.44 13.60
C GLY A 186 20.16 9.97 13.01
N ARG A 187 20.58 8.72 13.26
CA ARG A 187 21.85 8.18 12.76
C ARG A 187 21.68 7.36 11.49
N ALA A 188 22.75 7.32 10.70
CA ALA A 188 22.77 6.64 9.42
C ALA A 188 22.88 5.12 9.56
N VAL A 189 22.09 4.42 8.75
CA VAL A 189 22.18 2.99 8.45
C VAL A 189 22.62 2.83 7.01
N PHE A 190 23.69 2.11 6.76
CA PHE A 190 24.11 1.69 5.41
C PHE A 190 23.55 0.31 5.14
N ALA A 191 22.69 0.20 4.17
CA ALA A 191 21.97 -1.03 3.87
C ALA A 191 21.96 -1.33 2.37
N THR A 192 21.80 -2.60 2.02
CA THR A 192 21.70 -3.10 0.66
C THR A 192 20.29 -3.60 0.40
N SER A 193 19.68 -3.13 -0.66
CA SER A 193 18.37 -3.59 -1.13
C SER A 193 18.44 -5.09 -1.51
N LEU A 194 17.49 -5.88 -1.02
CA LEU A 194 17.38 -7.29 -1.42
C LEU A 194 16.78 -7.46 -2.82
N ALA A 195 16.07 -6.44 -3.34
CA ALA A 195 15.47 -6.49 -4.68
C ALA A 195 16.51 -6.45 -5.80
N ASP A 196 17.45 -5.52 -5.73
CA ASP A 196 18.37 -5.18 -6.82
C ASP A 196 19.84 -5.13 -6.41
N GLY A 197 20.15 -5.21 -5.11
CA GLY A 197 21.51 -5.14 -4.59
C GLY A 197 22.08 -3.73 -4.48
N GLU A 198 21.30 -2.69 -4.73
CA GLU A 198 21.74 -1.30 -4.52
C GLU A 198 22.06 -1.04 -3.05
N THR A 199 23.16 -0.30 -2.81
CA THR A 199 23.53 0.14 -1.46
C THR A 199 23.12 1.59 -1.25
N ALA A 200 22.38 1.86 -0.18
CA ALA A 200 21.95 3.20 0.16
C ALA A 200 22.21 3.55 1.62
N ARG A 201 22.21 4.86 1.89
CA ARG A 201 22.25 5.43 3.22
C ARG A 201 20.85 5.89 3.61
N TRP A 202 20.33 5.31 4.66
CA TRP A 202 19.04 5.66 5.27
C TRP A 202 19.23 6.24 6.67
N ASN A 203 18.22 6.88 7.23
CA ASN A 203 18.20 7.14 8.67
C ASN A 203 17.50 5.98 9.38
N ARG A 204 17.83 5.77 10.66
CA ARG A 204 17.19 4.71 11.45
C ARG A 204 15.64 4.81 11.43
N GLU A 205 15.11 6.03 11.46
CA GLU A 205 13.69 6.31 11.45
C GLU A 205 12.98 5.99 10.15
N ASP A 206 13.71 5.84 9.05
CA ASP A 206 13.15 5.45 7.76
C ASP A 206 12.71 3.99 7.75
N PHE A 207 13.14 3.19 8.75
CA PHE A 207 12.75 1.79 8.87
C PHE A 207 11.62 1.60 9.89
N THR A 208 10.66 0.73 9.55
CA THR A 208 9.61 0.25 10.45
C THR A 208 10.18 -0.62 11.56
N GLY A 209 11.19 -1.45 11.24
CA GLY A 209 11.88 -2.33 12.18
C GLY A 209 12.66 -3.44 11.50
N VAL A 210 13.09 -4.42 12.31
CA VAL A 210 13.72 -5.67 11.84
C VAL A 210 12.62 -6.65 11.45
N LEU A 211 12.67 -7.19 10.22
CA LEU A 211 11.71 -8.20 9.76
C LEU A 211 11.80 -9.47 10.61
N ASP A 212 10.67 -10.01 11.05
CA ASP A 212 10.60 -11.33 11.65
C ASP A 212 10.85 -12.39 10.55
N GLU A 213 11.78 -13.32 10.79
CA GLU A 213 12.22 -14.34 9.81
C GLU A 213 11.07 -15.17 9.24
N LYS A 214 9.99 -15.35 9.98
CA LYS A 214 8.81 -16.09 9.50
C LYS A 214 8.10 -15.41 8.33
N TYR A 215 8.32 -14.11 8.14
CA TYR A 215 7.76 -13.33 7.03
C TYR A 215 8.76 -13.08 5.90
N LEU A 216 10.02 -13.55 6.04
CA LEU A 216 11.03 -13.39 5.00
C LEU A 216 10.65 -14.23 3.76
N PRO A 217 10.35 -13.60 2.59
CA PRO A 217 10.02 -14.33 1.38
C PRO A 217 11.21 -15.17 0.87
N ASP A 218 10.92 -16.25 0.15
CA ASP A 218 11.95 -17.16 -0.36
C ASP A 218 12.96 -16.43 -1.27
N TRP A 219 12.50 -15.56 -2.17
CA TRP A 219 13.37 -14.77 -3.03
C TRP A 219 14.33 -13.85 -2.23
N ALA A 220 13.86 -13.29 -1.11
CA ALA A 220 14.69 -12.42 -0.27
C ALA A 220 15.68 -13.24 0.57
N ARG A 221 15.33 -14.46 0.95
CA ARG A 221 16.22 -15.41 1.62
C ARG A 221 17.36 -15.81 0.72
N GLU A 222 17.08 -16.18 -0.53
CA GLU A 222 18.10 -16.53 -1.52
C GLU A 222 19.05 -15.36 -1.74
N LYS A 223 18.52 -14.14 -1.87
CA LYS A 223 19.34 -12.94 -2.08
C LYS A 223 20.20 -12.59 -0.87
N LEU A 224 19.66 -12.77 0.33
CA LEU A 224 20.41 -12.57 1.58
C LEU A 224 21.60 -13.54 1.69
N GLU A 225 21.41 -14.82 1.36
CA GLU A 225 22.46 -15.83 1.34
C GLU A 225 23.57 -15.48 0.33
N GLU A 226 23.20 -14.99 -0.87
CA GLU A 226 24.16 -14.49 -1.85
C GLU A 226 25.01 -13.34 -1.29
N LEU A 227 24.39 -12.34 -0.68
CA LEU A 227 25.06 -11.17 -0.11
C LEU A 227 26.00 -11.57 1.04
N MET A 228 25.58 -12.45 1.93
CA MET A 228 26.39 -12.95 3.04
C MET A 228 27.60 -13.77 2.55
N THR A 229 27.45 -14.53 1.47
CA THR A 229 28.54 -15.29 0.86
C THR A 229 29.58 -14.37 0.21
N GLN A 230 29.13 -13.31 -0.45
CA GLN A 230 30.02 -12.29 -1.04
C GLN A 230 30.83 -11.57 0.04
N GLU A 231 30.21 -11.18 1.15
CA GLU A 231 30.92 -10.54 2.26
C GLU A 231 32.02 -11.43 2.88
N GLN A 232 31.79 -12.74 2.94
CA GLN A 232 32.78 -13.69 3.44
C GLN A 232 33.96 -13.86 2.49
N THR A 233 33.75 -13.75 1.19
CA THR A 233 34.82 -13.86 0.17
C THR A 233 35.64 -12.56 0.05
N ASP A 234 35.06 -11.42 0.28
CA ASP A 234 35.70 -10.11 0.21
C ASP A 234 36.41 -9.70 1.52
N ALA A 235 36.25 -10.48 2.61
CA ALA A 235 36.95 -10.24 3.84
C ALA A 235 38.49 -10.46 3.59
N PRO A 236 39.35 -9.42 3.79
CA PRO A 236 40.76 -9.54 3.51
C PRO A 236 41.37 -10.65 4.40
N THR A 237 41.92 -11.68 3.76
CA THR A 237 42.72 -12.69 4.44
C THR A 237 43.90 -11.97 5.10
N MET A 238 43.87 -11.79 6.42
CA MET A 238 44.99 -11.27 7.18
C MET A 238 46.15 -12.27 7.00
N GLY A 239 46.95 -12.03 5.96
CA GLY A 239 48.21 -12.71 5.75
C GLY A 239 49.12 -12.45 6.96
N GLY A 240 49.38 -13.49 7.71
CA GLY A 240 50.24 -13.43 8.87
C GLY A 240 51.62 -12.86 8.50
N ILE A 241 51.94 -11.68 9.05
CA ILE A 241 53.28 -11.13 9.03
C ILE A 241 54.13 -12.07 9.88
N LYS A 242 54.89 -12.98 9.24
CA LYS A 242 55.99 -13.68 9.88
C LYS A 242 57.09 -12.67 10.11
N MET A 243 57.24 -12.18 11.35
CA MET A 243 58.48 -11.52 11.76
C MET A 243 59.60 -12.54 11.77
N LYS A 244 60.64 -12.25 11.00
CA LYS A 244 61.94 -12.87 11.12
C LYS A 244 62.83 -12.08 12.09
#